data_6d8b0a285d2ca7d88bb421085bf41bd0
#
_entry.id   6d8b0a285d2ca7d88bb421085bf41bd0
#
_cell.length_a   1.000
_cell.length_b   1.000
_cell.length_c   1.000
_cell.angle_alpha   90.00
_cell.angle_beta   90.00
_cell.angle_gamma   90.00
#
_symmetry.space_group_name_H-M   'P 1'
#
loop_
_entity.id
_entity.type
_entity.pdbx_description
1 polymer ?
#
loop_
_entity_poly.entity_id
_entity_poly.type
_entity_poly.pdbx_seq_one_letter_code
_entity_poly.pdbx_strand_id
1 'polypeptide(L)'
;MRDVETLSLRDLAMLSIIVSDNTATNLLVDRFGLDRVNERMREWGCSESRFARKMYDFDAARCGKENLMTARETASLLLRLLRGDCGDRATSDAVLAILGECQDRTMLRRYLPYGAKLAHKTGTLDESRNDAAIVRGERPVVVAAFSRKLTDTGAAVAWLGVLGWCAYRAAGNSGGALPPELVRTA
;
A
#
# COMPACT_ATOMS: atom_id res chain seq x y z
N MET A 1 -21.86 17.92 6.04
CA MET A 1 -20.44 18.17 6.40
C MET A 1 -20.31 19.67 6.61
N ARG A 2 -19.65 20.10 7.68
CA ARG A 2 -19.27 21.52 7.81
C ARG A 2 -18.12 21.75 6.83
N ASP A 3 -18.06 22.93 6.22
CA ASP A 3 -16.98 23.31 5.32
C ASP A 3 -15.64 23.27 6.07
N VAL A 4 -14.76 22.33 5.67
CA VAL A 4 -13.41 22.24 6.22
C VAL A 4 -12.52 23.09 5.33
N GLU A 5 -12.12 24.25 5.80
CA GLU A 5 -11.29 25.20 5.04
C GLU A 5 -9.80 24.84 5.05
N THR A 6 -9.34 24.10 6.06
CA THR A 6 -7.92 23.76 6.21
C THR A 6 -7.73 22.34 6.74
N LEU A 7 -6.72 21.64 6.23
CA LEU A 7 -6.27 20.35 6.73
C LEU A 7 -4.76 20.42 7.02
N SER A 8 -4.33 19.74 8.08
CA SER A 8 -2.90 19.60 8.34
C SER A 8 -2.26 18.61 7.33
N LEU A 9 -0.92 18.68 7.13
CA LEU A 9 -0.21 17.71 6.31
C LEU A 9 -0.42 16.27 6.82
N ARG A 10 -0.56 16.10 8.13
CA ARG A 10 -0.87 14.81 8.73
C ARG A 10 -2.24 14.30 8.33
N ASP A 11 -3.26 15.16 8.35
CA ASP A 11 -4.62 14.78 7.95
C ASP A 11 -4.66 14.39 6.47
N LEU A 12 -3.95 15.14 5.61
CA LEU A 12 -3.82 14.78 4.19
C LEU A 12 -3.11 13.42 4.01
N ALA A 13 -2.04 13.15 4.76
CA ALA A 13 -1.38 11.84 4.74
C ALA A 13 -2.31 10.72 5.22
N MET A 14 -3.09 10.96 6.27
CA MET A 14 -4.09 10.01 6.76
C MET A 14 -5.16 9.71 5.71
N LEU A 15 -5.76 10.73 5.10
CA LEU A 15 -6.77 10.56 4.06
C LEU A 15 -6.22 9.81 2.84
N SER A 16 -5.01 10.16 2.38
CA SER A 16 -4.38 9.51 1.22
C SER A 16 -4.10 8.02 1.45
N ILE A 17 -3.85 7.60 2.69
CA ILE A 17 -3.53 6.20 3.02
C ILE A 17 -4.78 5.44 3.47
N ILE A 18 -5.54 5.96 4.43
CA ILE A 18 -6.61 5.23 5.11
C ILE A 18 -7.79 4.95 4.17
N VAL A 19 -8.19 5.96 3.40
CA VAL A 19 -9.31 5.86 2.44
C VAL A 19 -8.87 6.03 0.98
N SER A 20 -7.56 6.11 0.73
CA SER A 20 -7.00 6.26 -0.62
C SER A 20 -7.51 7.53 -1.36
N ASP A 21 -7.64 8.66 -0.63
CA ASP A 21 -8.13 9.91 -1.20
C ASP A 21 -7.11 10.52 -2.17
N ASN A 22 -7.51 10.65 -3.44
CA ASN A 22 -6.66 11.17 -4.50
C ASN A 22 -6.50 12.69 -4.44
N THR A 23 -7.48 13.41 -3.91
CA THR A 23 -7.40 14.86 -3.72
C THR A 23 -6.37 15.18 -2.64
N ALA A 24 -6.42 14.48 -1.50
CA ALA A 24 -5.42 14.61 -0.45
C ALA A 24 -4.01 14.28 -0.95
N THR A 25 -3.88 13.20 -1.75
CA THR A 25 -2.61 12.84 -2.40
C THR A 25 -2.10 13.96 -3.30
N ASN A 26 -2.96 14.54 -4.14
CA ASN A 26 -2.59 15.62 -5.04
C ASN A 26 -2.19 16.90 -4.30
N LEU A 27 -2.86 17.24 -3.20
CA LEU A 27 -2.48 18.37 -2.35
C LEU A 27 -1.10 18.19 -1.71
N LEU A 28 -0.75 16.96 -1.29
CA LEU A 28 0.61 16.63 -0.82
C LEU A 28 1.63 16.78 -1.94
N VAL A 29 1.30 16.31 -3.16
CA VAL A 29 2.15 16.49 -4.35
C VAL A 29 2.37 17.96 -4.66
N ASP A 30 1.33 18.79 -4.60
CA ASP A 30 1.44 20.24 -4.80
C ASP A 30 2.35 20.90 -3.75
N ARG A 31 2.28 20.41 -2.51
CA ARG A 31 3.08 20.96 -1.42
C ARG A 31 4.54 20.59 -1.49
N PHE A 32 4.87 19.35 -1.91
CA PHE A 32 6.24 18.84 -1.90
C PHE A 32 6.92 18.84 -3.27
N GLY A 33 6.16 18.77 -4.35
CA GLY A 33 6.66 18.61 -5.72
C GLY A 33 7.04 17.17 -6.07
N LEU A 34 6.81 16.80 -7.32
CA LEU A 34 7.13 15.46 -7.85
C LEU A 34 8.64 15.18 -7.80
N ASP A 35 9.46 16.17 -8.14
CA ASP A 35 10.92 16.01 -8.21
C ASP A 35 11.50 15.66 -6.83
N ARG A 36 11.07 16.36 -5.79
CA ARG A 36 11.52 16.09 -4.41
C ARG A 36 11.06 14.72 -3.90
N VAL A 37 9.84 14.30 -4.25
CA VAL A 37 9.36 12.95 -3.93
C VAL A 37 10.23 11.90 -4.61
N ASN A 38 10.51 12.05 -5.91
CA ASN A 38 11.35 11.12 -6.67
C ASN A 38 12.81 11.12 -6.19
N GLU A 39 13.36 12.28 -5.81
CA GLU A 39 14.69 12.38 -5.21
C GLU A 39 14.76 11.57 -3.91
N ARG A 40 13.77 11.73 -3.03
CA ARG A 40 13.69 10.97 -1.78
C ARG A 40 13.54 9.47 -2.04
N MET A 41 12.76 9.08 -3.03
CA MET A 41 12.63 7.67 -3.43
C MET A 41 13.98 7.10 -3.88
N ARG A 42 14.75 7.83 -4.70
CA ARG A 42 16.10 7.40 -5.11
C ARG A 42 17.07 7.26 -3.94
N GLU A 43 17.08 8.22 -3.01
CA GLU A 43 17.89 8.15 -1.77
C GLU A 43 17.58 6.90 -0.94
N TRP A 44 16.33 6.43 -1.00
CA TRP A 44 15.90 5.21 -0.32
C TRP A 44 16.08 3.93 -1.15
N GLY A 45 16.73 4.04 -2.32
CA GLY A 45 17.06 2.91 -3.19
C GLY A 45 15.94 2.51 -4.17
N CYS A 46 14.92 3.37 -4.35
CA CYS A 46 13.85 3.13 -5.32
C CYS A 46 14.22 3.81 -6.66
N SER A 47 15.08 3.16 -7.45
CA SER A 47 15.58 3.72 -8.73
C SER A 47 14.69 3.38 -9.94
N GLU A 48 13.90 2.31 -9.86
CA GLU A 48 12.97 1.87 -10.90
C GLU A 48 11.57 2.45 -10.72
N SER A 49 11.23 2.89 -9.50
CA SER A 49 9.96 3.54 -9.18
C SER A 49 10.01 5.04 -9.49
N ARG A 50 8.90 5.57 -9.97
CA ARG A 50 8.77 7.02 -10.23
C ARG A 50 7.35 7.50 -10.02
N PHE A 51 7.22 8.71 -9.52
CA PHE A 51 5.97 9.44 -9.43
C PHE A 51 6.00 10.56 -10.47
N ALA A 52 5.32 10.35 -11.61
CA ALA A 52 5.47 11.18 -12.80
C ALA A 52 4.30 12.14 -13.05
N ARG A 53 3.15 11.92 -12.42
CA ARG A 53 1.93 12.71 -12.58
C ARG A 53 1.04 12.68 -11.36
N LYS A 54 0.19 13.67 -11.22
CA LYS A 54 -0.88 13.66 -10.22
C LYS A 54 -1.91 12.55 -10.48
N MET A 55 -2.67 12.22 -9.46
CA MET A 55 -3.82 11.34 -9.60
C MET A 55 -4.85 12.00 -10.52
N TYR A 56 -5.46 11.20 -11.42
CA TYR A 56 -6.41 11.64 -12.44
C TYR A 56 -5.87 12.59 -13.50
N ASP A 57 -4.58 12.84 -13.58
CA ASP A 57 -3.98 13.58 -14.69
C ASP A 57 -3.86 12.66 -15.93
N PHE A 58 -5.00 12.47 -16.61
CA PHE A 58 -5.10 11.59 -17.77
C PHE A 58 -4.39 12.17 -19.00
N ASP A 59 -4.22 13.49 -19.08
CA ASP A 59 -3.48 14.14 -20.17
C ASP A 59 -1.99 13.80 -20.07
N ALA A 60 -1.41 13.89 -18.88
CA ALA A 60 -0.05 13.46 -18.65
C ALA A 60 0.13 11.95 -18.91
N ALA A 61 -0.86 11.12 -18.53
CA ALA A 61 -0.84 9.69 -18.81
C ALA A 61 -0.82 9.39 -20.32
N ARG A 62 -1.66 10.08 -21.13
CA ARG A 62 -1.66 9.96 -22.59
C ARG A 62 -0.33 10.37 -23.22
N CYS A 63 0.41 11.26 -22.57
CA CYS A 63 1.78 11.64 -22.95
C CYS A 63 2.86 10.68 -22.42
N GLY A 64 2.48 9.50 -21.89
CA GLY A 64 3.42 8.48 -21.40
C GLY A 64 4.02 8.77 -20.01
N LYS A 65 3.51 9.79 -19.29
CA LYS A 65 3.92 10.05 -17.90
C LYS A 65 3.15 9.13 -16.97
N GLU A 66 3.72 7.99 -16.64
CA GLU A 66 3.09 7.01 -15.75
C GLU A 66 3.78 6.92 -14.40
N ASN A 67 2.97 6.80 -13.35
CA ASN A 67 3.44 6.47 -12.01
C ASN A 67 3.77 4.99 -11.98
N LEU A 68 5.02 4.66 -11.70
CA LEU A 68 5.53 3.28 -11.70
C LEU A 68 6.08 2.94 -10.33
N MET A 69 5.84 1.71 -9.91
CA MET A 69 6.42 1.16 -8.69
C MET A 69 6.67 -0.33 -8.85
N THR A 70 7.80 -0.83 -8.33
CA THR A 70 8.11 -2.26 -8.34
C THR A 70 7.78 -2.90 -7.00
N ALA A 71 7.36 -4.16 -7.00
CA ALA A 71 7.09 -4.91 -5.78
C ALA A 71 8.35 -5.01 -4.90
N ARG A 72 9.53 -5.18 -5.53
CA ARG A 72 10.82 -5.25 -4.82
C ARG A 72 11.11 -3.96 -4.05
N GLU A 73 11.02 -2.81 -4.72
CA GLU A 73 11.32 -1.53 -4.09
C GLU A 73 10.28 -1.18 -3.02
N THR A 74 9.01 -1.51 -3.26
CA THR A 74 7.95 -1.36 -2.25
C THR A 74 8.23 -2.20 -1.01
N ALA A 75 8.62 -3.47 -1.17
CA ALA A 75 8.99 -4.32 -0.05
C ALA A 75 10.22 -3.77 0.70
N SER A 76 11.23 -3.27 -0.02
CA SER A 76 12.41 -2.63 0.57
C SER A 76 12.02 -1.38 1.37
N LEU A 77 11.11 -0.56 0.86
CA LEU A 77 10.61 0.64 1.55
C LEU A 77 9.85 0.28 2.83
N LEU A 78 8.99 -0.75 2.79
CA LEU A 78 8.29 -1.25 3.97
C LEU A 78 9.26 -1.84 5.01
N LEU A 79 10.34 -2.50 4.59
CA LEU A 79 11.39 -2.97 5.48
C LEU A 79 12.14 -1.82 6.15
N ARG A 80 12.43 -0.74 5.42
CA ARG A 80 13.02 0.48 6.00
C ARG A 80 12.09 1.10 7.04
N LEU A 81 10.79 1.23 6.75
CA LEU A 81 9.80 1.69 7.72
C LEU A 81 9.79 0.82 8.98
N LEU A 82 9.81 -0.50 8.82
CA LEU A 82 9.81 -1.45 9.94
C LEU A 82 11.06 -1.30 10.83
N ARG A 83 12.22 -0.99 10.22
CA ARG A 83 13.48 -0.76 10.92
C ARG A 83 13.59 0.63 11.56
N GLY A 84 12.74 1.58 11.16
CA GLY A 84 12.80 2.96 11.61
C GLY A 84 13.76 3.84 10.78
N ASP A 85 14.05 3.42 9.54
CA ASP A 85 15.07 4.03 8.67
C ASP A 85 14.47 4.98 7.59
N CYS A 86 13.21 5.37 7.74
CA CYS A 86 12.56 6.35 6.86
C CYS A 86 12.50 7.73 7.54
N GLY A 87 13.58 8.49 7.45
CA GLY A 87 13.79 9.71 8.21
C GLY A 87 14.34 9.38 9.59
N ASP A 88 13.50 9.44 10.62
CA ASP A 88 13.82 8.97 11.96
C ASP A 88 12.82 7.88 12.43
N ARG A 89 13.07 7.34 13.62
CA ARG A 89 12.21 6.31 14.22
C ARG A 89 10.78 6.80 14.45
N ALA A 90 10.62 8.02 14.96
CA ALA A 90 9.31 8.60 15.26
C ALA A 90 8.47 8.79 13.98
N THR A 91 9.09 9.27 12.91
CA THR A 91 8.48 9.42 11.58
C THR A 91 8.06 8.06 11.03
N SER A 92 8.95 7.06 11.08
CA SER A 92 8.63 5.70 10.61
C SER A 92 7.48 5.08 11.38
N ASP A 93 7.45 5.22 12.71
CA ASP A 93 6.37 4.72 13.55
C ASP A 93 5.04 5.44 13.27
N ALA A 94 5.05 6.75 13.03
CA ALA A 94 3.87 7.51 12.65
C ALA A 94 3.29 7.05 11.29
N VAL A 95 4.13 6.80 10.30
CA VAL A 95 3.71 6.26 8.99
C VAL A 95 3.14 4.85 9.14
N LEU A 96 3.79 4.00 9.94
CA LEU A 96 3.31 2.64 10.22
C LEU A 96 1.96 2.64 10.94
N ALA A 97 1.72 3.59 11.85
CA ALA A 97 0.44 3.77 12.51
C ALA A 97 -0.66 4.13 11.48
N ILE A 98 -0.40 5.08 10.58
CA ILE A 98 -1.35 5.46 9.52
C ILE A 98 -1.64 4.29 8.58
N LEU A 99 -0.62 3.55 8.14
CA LEU A 99 -0.77 2.34 7.31
C LEU A 99 -1.60 1.25 8.03
N GLY A 100 -1.50 1.18 9.35
CA GLY A 100 -2.28 0.25 10.19
C GLY A 100 -3.79 0.53 10.20
N GLU A 101 -4.18 1.77 9.91
CA GLU A 101 -5.59 2.22 9.87
C GLU A 101 -6.22 2.10 8.47
N CYS A 102 -5.50 1.56 7.46
CA CYS A 102 -6.04 1.37 6.11
C CYS A 102 -7.35 0.56 6.16
N GLN A 103 -8.41 1.13 5.56
CA GLN A 103 -9.77 0.57 5.65
C GLN A 103 -10.07 -0.49 4.61
N ASP A 104 -9.27 -0.60 3.55
CA ASP A 104 -9.49 -1.60 2.51
C ASP A 104 -9.21 -3.00 3.05
N ARG A 105 -10.21 -3.88 2.95
CA ARG A 105 -10.15 -5.29 3.41
C ARG A 105 -10.27 -6.29 2.26
N THR A 106 -10.17 -5.83 1.03
CA THR A 106 -10.53 -6.66 -0.14
C THR A 106 -9.40 -7.57 -0.64
N MET A 107 -8.12 -7.24 -0.35
CA MET A 107 -6.95 -7.92 -0.91
C MET A 107 -6.18 -8.73 0.14
N LEU A 108 -4.96 -8.37 0.52
CA LEU A 108 -4.17 -9.13 1.51
C LEU A 108 -4.91 -9.33 2.84
N ARG A 109 -5.82 -8.43 3.19
CA ARG A 109 -6.62 -8.51 4.42
C ARG A 109 -7.88 -9.39 4.30
N ARG A 110 -8.23 -9.87 3.11
CA ARG A 110 -9.52 -10.51 2.79
C ARG A 110 -9.88 -11.68 3.71
N TYR A 111 -8.99 -12.59 3.96
CA TYR A 111 -9.23 -13.82 4.74
C TYR A 111 -8.67 -13.76 6.16
N LEU A 112 -8.17 -12.62 6.58
CA LEU A 112 -7.60 -12.47 7.90
C LEU A 112 -8.67 -12.20 8.96
N PRO A 113 -8.47 -12.65 10.21
CA PRO A 113 -9.36 -12.33 11.32
C PRO A 113 -9.55 -10.83 11.47
N TYR A 114 -10.67 -10.40 12.06
CA TYR A 114 -10.97 -8.98 12.23
C TYR A 114 -9.86 -8.22 12.98
N GLY A 115 -9.29 -8.81 14.02
CA GLY A 115 -8.21 -8.22 14.82
C GLY A 115 -6.80 -8.36 14.26
N ALA A 116 -6.62 -8.92 13.04
CA ALA A 116 -5.30 -9.05 12.43
C ALA A 116 -4.63 -7.68 12.25
N LYS A 117 -3.38 -7.57 12.69
CA LYS A 117 -2.61 -6.32 12.64
C LYS A 117 -1.78 -6.28 11.37
N LEU A 118 -2.20 -5.46 10.43
CA LEU A 118 -1.49 -5.15 9.18
C LEU A 118 -1.28 -3.65 9.07
N ALA A 119 -0.10 -3.26 8.61
CA ALA A 119 0.17 -1.93 8.07
C ALA A 119 0.26 -2.10 6.56
N HIS A 120 -0.72 -1.59 5.78
CA HIS A 120 -0.79 -1.86 4.35
C HIS A 120 -1.35 -0.71 3.53
N LYS A 121 -1.16 -0.78 2.21
CA LYS A 121 -1.77 0.12 1.23
C LYS A 121 -2.11 -0.64 -0.03
N THR A 122 -3.37 -0.53 -0.44
CA THR A 122 -3.90 -1.09 -1.69
C THR A 122 -3.78 -0.13 -2.87
N GLY A 123 -3.81 -0.68 -4.08
CA GLY A 123 -3.88 0.06 -5.33
C GLY A 123 -4.78 -0.67 -6.34
N THR A 124 -5.84 -0.01 -6.80
CA THR A 124 -6.83 -0.58 -7.71
C THR A 124 -6.90 0.27 -8.98
N LEU A 125 -6.70 -0.37 -10.12
CA LEU A 125 -6.94 0.15 -11.46
C LEU A 125 -7.83 -0.85 -12.21
N ASP A 126 -8.26 -0.49 -13.42
CA ASP A 126 -9.19 -1.33 -14.20
C ASP A 126 -8.66 -2.78 -14.35
N GLU A 127 -7.39 -2.92 -14.76
CA GLU A 127 -6.74 -4.21 -15.00
C GLU A 127 -5.63 -4.55 -13.98
N SER A 128 -5.67 -3.94 -12.79
CA SER A 128 -4.63 -4.16 -11.76
C SER A 128 -5.23 -4.22 -10.37
N ARG A 129 -4.69 -5.13 -9.56
CA ARG A 129 -4.96 -5.25 -8.12
C ARG A 129 -3.63 -5.39 -7.40
N ASN A 130 -3.32 -4.43 -6.57
CA ASN A 130 -2.02 -4.32 -5.92
C ASN A 130 -2.23 -4.14 -4.42
N ASP A 131 -1.39 -4.76 -3.62
CA ASP A 131 -1.35 -4.51 -2.19
C ASP A 131 0.06 -4.75 -1.66
N ALA A 132 0.47 -3.94 -0.69
CA ALA A 132 1.73 -4.11 0.00
C ALA A 132 1.52 -3.91 1.50
N ALA A 133 2.06 -4.83 2.30
CA ALA A 133 1.76 -4.92 3.72
C ALA A 133 2.98 -5.32 4.55
N ILE A 134 2.97 -4.86 5.81
CA ILE A 134 3.69 -5.46 6.92
C ILE A 134 2.66 -6.20 7.77
N VAL A 135 2.72 -7.51 7.76
CA VAL A 135 1.90 -8.38 8.61
C VAL A 135 2.59 -8.54 9.96
N ARG A 136 1.94 -8.06 11.02
CA ARG A 136 2.47 -8.13 12.38
C ARG A 136 2.24 -9.51 12.98
N GLY A 137 3.18 -9.99 13.80
CA GLY A 137 3.16 -11.26 14.49
C GLY A 137 4.45 -11.45 15.28
N GLU A 138 4.74 -12.67 15.71
CA GLU A 138 6.00 -13.01 16.38
C GLU A 138 7.21 -12.65 15.50
N ARG A 139 7.09 -12.91 14.20
CA ARG A 139 8.08 -12.55 13.18
C ARG A 139 7.38 -11.77 12.08
N PRO A 140 7.48 -10.42 12.06
CA PRO A 140 6.83 -9.62 11.05
C PRO A 140 7.22 -10.04 9.63
N VAL A 141 6.22 -10.15 8.74
CA VAL A 141 6.40 -10.51 7.34
C VAL A 141 6.04 -9.32 6.45
N VAL A 142 6.93 -8.97 5.53
CA VAL A 142 6.66 -7.96 4.50
C VAL A 142 6.22 -8.65 3.22
N VAL A 143 5.13 -8.17 2.64
CA VAL A 143 4.57 -8.65 1.37
C VAL A 143 4.34 -7.45 0.46
N ALA A 144 4.75 -7.56 -0.81
CA ALA A 144 4.34 -6.65 -1.87
C ALA A 144 3.93 -7.47 -3.08
N ALA A 145 2.70 -7.33 -3.52
CA ALA A 145 2.12 -8.07 -4.64
C ALA A 145 1.46 -7.11 -5.62
N PHE A 146 1.98 -7.08 -6.83
CA PHE A 146 1.54 -6.21 -7.90
C PHE A 146 1.14 -7.01 -9.12
N SER A 147 0.03 -6.63 -9.73
CA SER A 147 -0.51 -7.27 -10.92
C SER A 147 -0.78 -6.24 -12.02
N ARG A 148 -0.83 -6.71 -13.25
CA ARG A 148 -1.16 -5.88 -14.42
C ARG A 148 -1.79 -6.73 -15.52
N LYS A 149 -2.58 -6.10 -16.39
CA LYS A 149 -3.23 -6.76 -17.52
C LYS A 149 -4.09 -7.96 -17.10
N LEU A 150 -4.79 -7.81 -15.99
CA LEU A 150 -5.68 -8.83 -15.48
C LEU A 150 -6.92 -8.94 -16.38
N THR A 151 -7.25 -10.14 -16.77
CA THR A 151 -8.53 -10.48 -17.43
C THR A 151 -9.61 -10.85 -16.42
N ASP A 152 -9.20 -11.34 -15.23
CA ASP A 152 -10.09 -11.65 -14.11
C ASP A 152 -9.56 -10.98 -12.84
N THR A 153 -10.13 -9.82 -12.52
CA THR A 153 -9.76 -9.06 -11.31
C THR A 153 -10.31 -9.70 -10.04
N GLY A 154 -11.39 -10.48 -10.13
CA GLY A 154 -11.96 -11.21 -8.99
C GLY A 154 -11.04 -12.34 -8.53
N ALA A 155 -10.53 -13.14 -9.46
CA ALA A 155 -9.53 -14.17 -9.16
C ALA A 155 -8.26 -13.55 -8.55
N ALA A 156 -7.79 -12.43 -9.07
CA ALA A 156 -6.62 -11.74 -8.52
C ALA A 156 -6.83 -11.29 -7.07
N VAL A 157 -7.99 -10.74 -6.75
CA VAL A 157 -8.37 -10.36 -5.37
C VAL A 157 -8.39 -11.58 -4.45
N ALA A 158 -8.93 -12.72 -4.90
CA ALA A 158 -8.96 -13.96 -4.13
C ALA A 158 -7.54 -14.46 -3.84
N TRP A 159 -6.66 -14.50 -4.85
CA TRP A 159 -5.26 -14.92 -4.68
C TRP A 159 -4.45 -13.96 -3.80
N LEU A 160 -4.68 -12.65 -3.86
CA LEU A 160 -4.09 -11.71 -2.91
C LEU A 160 -4.55 -12.01 -1.47
N GLY A 161 -5.80 -12.39 -1.28
CA GLY A 161 -6.31 -12.84 0.02
C GLY A 161 -5.60 -14.10 0.52
N VAL A 162 -5.38 -15.09 -0.35
CA VAL A 162 -4.59 -16.29 -0.03
C VAL A 162 -3.16 -15.92 0.37
N LEU A 163 -2.50 -15.06 -0.41
CA LEU A 163 -1.15 -14.60 -0.09
C LEU A 163 -1.10 -13.91 1.27
N GLY A 164 -2.08 -13.04 1.58
CA GLY A 164 -2.20 -12.40 2.88
C GLY A 164 -2.35 -13.40 4.01
N TRP A 165 -3.19 -14.43 3.83
CA TRP A 165 -3.36 -15.50 4.80
C TRP A 165 -2.07 -16.29 5.01
N CYS A 166 -1.35 -16.67 3.95
CA CYS A 166 -0.06 -17.32 4.05
C CYS A 166 0.96 -16.47 4.82
N ALA A 167 1.04 -15.18 4.53
CA ALA A 167 1.92 -14.25 5.24
C ALA A 167 1.53 -14.11 6.72
N TYR A 168 0.23 -14.10 7.03
CA TYR A 168 -0.28 -14.07 8.40
C TYR A 168 0.16 -15.30 9.20
N ARG A 169 0.06 -16.49 8.60
CA ARG A 169 0.52 -17.76 9.20
C ARG A 169 2.04 -17.77 9.35
N ALA A 170 2.79 -17.31 8.34
CA ALA A 170 4.24 -17.21 8.37
C ALA A 170 4.75 -16.23 9.46
N ALA A 171 3.96 -15.22 9.79
CA ALA A 171 4.26 -14.28 10.88
C ALA A 171 4.09 -14.88 12.29
N GLY A 172 3.67 -16.17 12.40
CA GLY A 172 3.44 -16.85 13.67
C GLY A 172 2.04 -16.67 14.23
N ASN A 173 1.11 -16.08 13.47
CA ASN A 173 -0.25 -15.87 13.92
C ASN A 173 -1.12 -17.13 13.77
N SER A 174 -2.15 -17.25 14.61
CA SER A 174 -3.14 -18.34 14.59
C SER A 174 -4.55 -17.79 14.36
N GLY A 175 -5.49 -18.67 14.00
CA GLY A 175 -6.88 -18.31 13.72
C GLY A 175 -7.11 -17.85 12.28
N GLY A 176 -8.36 -17.47 11.98
CA GLY A 176 -8.85 -17.22 10.62
C GLY A 176 -9.33 -18.48 9.91
N ALA A 177 -10.28 -18.35 9.01
CA ALA A 177 -10.75 -19.44 8.17
C ALA A 177 -9.72 -19.72 7.06
N LEU A 178 -9.58 -21.00 6.70
CA LEU A 178 -8.79 -21.39 5.54
C LEU A 178 -9.43 -20.77 4.28
N PRO A 179 -8.66 -20.05 3.43
CA PRO A 179 -9.19 -19.52 2.18
C PRO A 179 -9.83 -20.60 1.32
N PRO A 180 -11.03 -20.36 0.74
CA PRO A 180 -11.73 -21.35 -0.11
C PRO A 180 -10.89 -21.87 -1.27
N GLU A 181 -10.00 -21.05 -1.82
CA GLU A 181 -9.09 -21.39 -2.90
C GLU A 181 -8.09 -22.48 -2.51
N LEU A 182 -7.69 -22.57 -1.24
CA LEU A 182 -6.80 -23.61 -0.72
C LEU A 182 -7.53 -24.93 -0.39
N VAL A 183 -8.84 -24.87 -0.20
CA VAL A 183 -9.65 -26.08 0.07
C VAL A 183 -9.87 -26.90 -1.22
N ARG A 184 -9.89 -26.25 -2.38
CA ARG A 184 -10.18 -26.89 -3.68
C ARG A 184 -8.99 -27.66 -4.28
N THR A 185 -7.82 -27.54 -3.71
CA THR A 185 -6.57 -28.19 -4.21
C THR A 185 -6.11 -29.38 -3.38
N ALA A 186 -6.86 -29.74 -2.36
CA ALA A 186 -6.66 -30.92 -1.53
C ALA A 186 -7.70 -32.00 -1.85
#